data_6829294d7b11cfb9add746433e23ea47
#
_entry.id   6829294d7b11cfb9add746433e23ea47
#
_cell.length_a   1.000
_cell.length_b   1.000
_cell.length_c   1.000
_cell.angle_alpha   90.00
_cell.angle_beta   90.00
_cell.angle_gamma   90.00
#
_symmetry.space_group_name_H-M   'P 1'
#
loop_
_entity.id
_entity.type
_entity.pdbx_description
1 polymer ?
#
loop_
_entity_poly.entity_id
_entity_poly.type
_entity_poly.pdbx_seq_one_letter_code
_entity_poly.pdbx_strand_id
1 'polypeptide(L)'
;MKKNFLILIVIVVFILFSAFWSIVSEGYDKQNKSILFLKKIIPSSLAKKVRDKIFVIPNLKEKNRILNIQVKKYEQGYKGILFYDEKIKSTNKKFEANIKKFFLPFPRLDLNLGWNAEKNSKRAHYLEIVDDKIFVASGLGETIYFDKTNINNQELKQKKIFNNLENIFQKDNKIFFGIRDLFYENNYIYLSILESDEKGFTINIYRAKKDLKNLEFKLFFKSNEYSETGYNLQTGGRIEKFEKNKILFSIGFLDKYKSVQSKNSLAGKIISIDKDNLKQELVSIGHRNPQGLYFLKKKNLIINTEHGPQGGDEINFNFFSNSEIKNFGWPISSYGIPYPSQDKNFYEKNIFLKKSHSQYGFLEPIKY
;
A
#
# COMPACT_ATOMS: atom_id res chain seq x y z
N MET A 1 -50.68 36.34 -7.68
CA MET A 1 -49.58 36.36 -6.69
C MET A 1 -49.29 34.99 -6.05
N LYS A 2 -50.24 34.24 -5.52
CA LYS A 2 -49.97 32.96 -4.83
C LYS A 2 -49.33 31.87 -5.70
N LYS A 3 -49.66 31.77 -6.99
CA LYS A 3 -49.10 30.74 -7.90
C LYS A 3 -47.61 30.93 -8.22
N ASN A 4 -47.20 32.20 -8.42
CA ASN A 4 -45.80 32.52 -8.70
C ASN A 4 -44.92 32.36 -7.45
N PHE A 5 -45.48 32.61 -6.26
CA PHE A 5 -44.79 32.39 -4.99
C PHE A 5 -44.54 30.90 -4.72
N LEU A 6 -45.52 30.05 -5.05
CA LEU A 6 -45.38 28.58 -4.92
C LEU A 6 -44.31 28.03 -5.88
N ILE A 7 -44.29 28.51 -7.13
CA ILE A 7 -43.26 28.14 -8.12
C ILE A 7 -41.89 28.56 -7.65
N LEU A 8 -41.73 29.75 -7.07
CA LEU A 8 -40.46 30.22 -6.53
C LEU A 8 -39.97 29.32 -5.38
N ILE A 9 -40.88 28.92 -4.47
CA ILE A 9 -40.55 28.00 -3.37
C ILE A 9 -40.07 26.64 -3.94
N VAL A 10 -40.76 26.08 -4.93
CA VAL A 10 -40.39 24.80 -5.54
C VAL A 10 -39.00 24.89 -6.21
N ILE A 11 -38.73 26.00 -6.92
CA ILE A 11 -37.42 26.23 -7.55
C ILE A 11 -36.33 26.35 -6.48
N VAL A 12 -36.57 27.11 -5.40
CA VAL A 12 -35.59 27.24 -4.30
C VAL A 12 -35.35 25.90 -3.62
N VAL A 13 -36.40 25.13 -3.37
CA VAL A 13 -36.25 23.76 -2.78
C VAL A 13 -35.50 22.84 -3.71
N PHE A 14 -35.74 22.91 -5.03
CA PHE A 14 -35.02 22.09 -6.00
C PHE A 14 -33.55 22.48 -6.11
N ILE A 15 -33.23 23.79 -6.09
CA ILE A 15 -31.84 24.27 -6.06
C ILE A 15 -31.12 23.83 -4.78
N LEU A 16 -31.78 23.95 -3.64
CA LEU A 16 -31.24 23.52 -2.35
C LEU A 16 -31.04 22.00 -2.32
N PHE A 17 -31.95 21.23 -2.92
CA PHE A 17 -31.86 19.77 -3.00
C PHE A 17 -30.72 19.31 -3.96
N SER A 18 -30.63 19.97 -5.13
CA SER A 18 -29.55 19.63 -6.09
C SER A 18 -28.17 20.00 -5.54
N ALA A 19 -28.06 21.15 -4.85
CA ALA A 19 -26.84 21.56 -4.19
C ALA A 19 -26.48 20.63 -3.00
N PHE A 20 -27.48 20.22 -2.22
CA PHE A 20 -27.32 19.22 -1.17
C PHE A 20 -26.91 17.88 -1.73
N TRP A 21 -27.51 17.44 -2.84
CA TRP A 21 -27.16 16.18 -3.51
C TRP A 21 -25.73 16.21 -4.06
N SER A 22 -25.28 17.32 -4.63
CA SER A 22 -23.90 17.51 -5.10
C SER A 22 -22.88 17.39 -3.94
N ILE A 23 -23.18 17.96 -2.77
CA ILE A 23 -22.32 17.84 -1.56
C ILE A 23 -22.26 16.39 -1.07
N VAL A 24 -23.38 15.69 -1.12
CA VAL A 24 -23.50 14.32 -0.62
C VAL A 24 -22.86 13.32 -1.58
N SER A 25 -22.97 13.52 -2.90
CA SER A 25 -22.46 12.61 -3.94
C SER A 25 -20.98 12.81 -4.27
N GLU A 26 -20.44 14.03 -4.20
CA GLU A 26 -19.08 14.35 -4.64
C GLU A 26 -18.00 14.34 -3.55
N GLY A 27 -18.41 14.13 -2.30
CA GLY A 27 -17.49 14.13 -1.15
C GLY A 27 -17.13 15.52 -0.64
N TYR A 28 -16.83 15.58 0.67
CA TYR A 28 -16.69 16.80 1.47
C TYR A 28 -15.43 17.64 1.18
N ASP A 29 -14.54 17.18 0.27
CA ASP A 29 -13.18 17.73 0.13
C ASP A 29 -12.93 18.66 -1.06
N LYS A 30 -13.91 18.92 -1.92
CA LYS A 30 -13.68 19.84 -3.03
C LYS A 30 -13.82 21.31 -2.60
N GLN A 31 -12.82 22.11 -2.90
CA GLN A 31 -12.74 23.58 -2.66
C GLN A 31 -13.63 24.39 -3.60
N ASN A 32 -14.83 23.93 -3.89
CA ASN A 32 -15.78 24.69 -4.69
C ASN A 32 -16.45 25.76 -3.81
N LYS A 33 -16.45 27.01 -4.28
CA LYS A 33 -17.01 28.16 -3.54
C LYS A 33 -18.47 27.96 -3.11
N SER A 34 -19.27 27.28 -3.93
CA SER A 34 -20.67 26.94 -3.63
C SER A 34 -20.77 25.94 -2.48
N ILE A 35 -19.86 24.96 -2.41
CA ILE A 35 -19.78 23.98 -1.32
C ILE A 35 -19.37 24.67 -0.02
N LEU A 36 -18.44 25.62 -0.09
CA LEU A 36 -17.99 26.40 1.08
C LEU A 36 -19.11 27.28 1.64
N PHE A 37 -19.94 27.85 0.78
CA PHE A 37 -21.14 28.64 1.21
C PHE A 37 -22.15 27.74 1.90
N LEU A 38 -22.45 26.57 1.35
CA LEU A 38 -23.43 25.64 1.92
C LEU A 38 -22.94 25.01 3.22
N LYS A 39 -21.62 24.82 3.39
CA LYS A 39 -21.01 24.41 4.68
C LYS A 39 -21.29 25.38 5.82
N LYS A 40 -21.50 26.65 5.52
CA LYS A 40 -21.89 27.69 6.54
C LYS A 40 -23.35 27.61 6.93
N ILE A 41 -24.19 27.08 6.05
CA ILE A 41 -25.68 27.09 6.26
C ILE A 41 -26.14 25.73 6.81
N ILE A 42 -25.53 24.61 6.38
CA ILE A 42 -25.93 23.26 6.79
C ILE A 42 -25.04 22.79 7.94
N PRO A 43 -25.61 22.52 9.13
CA PRO A 43 -24.86 21.98 10.24
C PRO A 43 -24.18 20.64 9.84
N SER A 44 -22.93 20.50 10.18
CA SER A 44 -22.15 19.29 9.88
C SER A 44 -22.76 18.00 10.43
N SER A 45 -23.49 18.11 11.55
CA SER A 45 -24.23 17.02 12.17
C SER A 45 -25.42 16.54 11.31
N LEU A 46 -26.11 17.46 10.62
CA LEU A 46 -27.22 17.14 9.73
C LEU A 46 -26.72 16.50 8.43
N ALA A 47 -25.69 17.08 7.83
CA ALA A 47 -25.05 16.52 6.63
C ALA A 47 -24.51 15.10 6.90
N LYS A 48 -23.91 14.88 8.08
CA LYS A 48 -23.44 13.54 8.52
C LYS A 48 -24.62 12.57 8.68
N LYS A 49 -25.71 12.95 9.34
CA LYS A 49 -26.89 12.08 9.52
C LYS A 49 -27.50 11.64 8.19
N VAL A 50 -27.59 12.55 7.22
CA VAL A 50 -28.16 12.25 5.89
C VAL A 50 -27.22 11.36 5.09
N ARG A 51 -25.92 11.67 5.08
CA ARG A 51 -24.91 10.82 4.46
C ARG A 51 -24.94 9.41 5.05
N ASP A 52 -24.99 9.32 6.38
CA ASP A 52 -24.99 8.02 7.08
C ASP A 52 -26.26 7.22 6.72
N LYS A 53 -27.42 7.85 6.58
CA LYS A 53 -28.66 7.19 6.14
C LYS A 53 -28.64 6.76 4.68
N ILE A 54 -28.13 7.57 3.76
CA ILE A 54 -28.23 7.32 2.32
C ILE A 54 -27.10 6.39 1.85
N PHE A 55 -25.89 6.51 2.40
CA PHE A 55 -24.71 5.79 1.91
C PHE A 55 -24.16 4.76 2.90
N VAL A 56 -24.21 5.04 4.20
CA VAL A 56 -23.62 4.14 5.21
C VAL A 56 -24.54 2.97 5.49
N ILE A 57 -25.86 3.16 5.56
CA ILE A 57 -26.82 2.08 5.81
C ILE A 57 -26.87 1.06 4.65
N PRO A 58 -26.93 1.45 3.36
CA PRO A 58 -26.81 0.51 2.26
C PRO A 58 -25.45 -0.21 2.25
N ASN A 59 -24.36 0.50 2.50
CA ASN A 59 -23.03 -0.09 2.64
C ASN A 59 -22.91 -1.03 3.84
N LEU A 60 -23.54 -0.72 4.96
CA LEU A 60 -23.61 -1.59 6.13
C LEU A 60 -24.49 -2.81 5.87
N LYS A 61 -25.61 -2.67 5.16
CA LYS A 61 -26.45 -3.79 4.77
C LYS A 61 -25.70 -4.73 3.84
N GLU A 62 -24.96 -4.20 2.87
CA GLU A 62 -24.12 -5.01 1.98
C GLU A 62 -22.95 -5.65 2.73
N LYS A 63 -22.29 -4.92 3.64
CA LYS A 63 -21.29 -5.50 4.54
C LYS A 63 -21.84 -6.60 5.43
N ASN A 64 -23.03 -6.42 5.99
CA ASN A 64 -23.70 -7.45 6.80
C ASN A 64 -24.15 -8.64 5.94
N ARG A 65 -24.59 -8.42 4.70
CA ARG A 65 -24.87 -9.49 3.75
C ARG A 65 -23.60 -10.30 3.46
N ILE A 66 -22.50 -9.61 3.17
CA ILE A 66 -21.19 -10.23 2.96
C ILE A 66 -20.73 -10.97 4.23
N LEU A 67 -20.86 -10.35 5.40
CA LEU A 67 -20.49 -10.96 6.69
C LEU A 67 -21.33 -12.25 6.97
N ASN A 68 -22.62 -12.21 6.70
CA ASN A 68 -23.49 -13.37 6.88
C ASN A 68 -23.19 -14.50 5.86
N ILE A 69 -22.79 -14.14 4.65
CA ILE A 69 -22.25 -15.11 3.68
C ILE A 69 -20.92 -15.68 4.19
N GLN A 70 -20.08 -14.85 4.83
CA GLN A 70 -18.83 -15.27 5.44
C GLN A 70 -19.05 -16.27 6.58
N VAL A 71 -19.93 -15.92 7.52
CA VAL A 71 -20.25 -16.77 8.68
C VAL A 71 -20.82 -18.11 8.24
N LYS A 72 -21.79 -18.11 7.33
CA LYS A 72 -22.37 -19.35 6.79
C LYS A 72 -21.36 -20.25 6.07
N LYS A 73 -20.29 -19.67 5.50
CA LYS A 73 -19.26 -20.42 4.76
C LYS A 73 -18.03 -20.74 5.61
N TYR A 74 -17.81 -20.05 6.73
CA TYR A 74 -16.90 -20.48 7.77
C TYR A 74 -17.31 -21.85 8.36
N GLU A 75 -18.62 -22.08 8.42
CA GLU A 75 -19.21 -23.37 8.83
C GLU A 75 -19.08 -24.47 7.77
N GLN A 76 -18.81 -24.12 6.50
CA GLN A 76 -18.74 -25.06 5.33
C GLN A 76 -17.31 -25.29 4.80
N GLY A 77 -16.28 -24.81 5.48
CA GLY A 77 -14.87 -24.87 5.03
C GLY A 77 -14.44 -23.66 4.20
N TYR A 78 -13.14 -23.38 4.21
CA TYR A 78 -12.55 -22.20 3.58
C TYR A 78 -12.70 -22.27 2.04
N LYS A 79 -13.67 -21.56 1.48
CA LYS A 79 -13.83 -21.41 0.03
C LYS A 79 -13.81 -19.94 -0.35
N GLY A 80 -12.99 -19.59 -1.32
CA GLY A 80 -13.04 -18.28 -1.99
C GLY A 80 -14.31 -18.21 -2.85
N ILE A 81 -15.07 -17.13 -2.72
CA ILE A 81 -16.33 -16.96 -3.41
C ILE A 81 -16.17 -15.89 -4.48
N LEU A 82 -16.55 -16.23 -5.70
CA LEU A 82 -16.70 -15.24 -6.75
C LEU A 82 -17.78 -14.24 -6.35
N PHE A 83 -17.37 -13.01 -6.21
CA PHE A 83 -18.22 -11.89 -5.81
C PHE A 83 -18.70 -11.10 -7.04
N TYR A 84 -17.88 -11.08 -8.08
CA TYR A 84 -18.06 -10.22 -9.22
C TYR A 84 -17.35 -10.81 -10.44
N ASP A 85 -18.01 -10.83 -11.57
CA ASP A 85 -17.44 -11.23 -12.85
C ASP A 85 -17.90 -10.22 -13.89
N GLU A 86 -16.99 -9.36 -14.34
CA GLU A 86 -17.29 -8.32 -15.32
C GLU A 86 -16.25 -8.28 -16.42
N LYS A 87 -16.73 -8.09 -17.62
CA LYS A 87 -15.90 -7.87 -18.79
C LYS A 87 -15.68 -6.38 -19.00
N ILE A 88 -14.47 -5.90 -18.73
CA ILE A 88 -14.09 -4.53 -18.96
C ILE A 88 -13.52 -4.37 -20.36
N LYS A 89 -14.07 -3.40 -21.10
CA LYS A 89 -13.55 -2.98 -22.41
C LYS A 89 -12.91 -1.61 -22.27
N SER A 90 -11.69 -1.48 -22.78
CA SER A 90 -11.07 -0.17 -22.92
C SER A 90 -11.90 0.70 -23.88
N THR A 91 -12.00 1.99 -23.57
CA THR A 91 -12.67 3.00 -24.41
C THR A 91 -12.16 3.00 -25.86
N ASN A 92 -10.93 2.58 -26.09
CA ASN A 92 -10.29 2.51 -27.41
C ASN A 92 -10.40 1.13 -28.07
N LYS A 93 -11.22 0.20 -27.54
CA LYS A 93 -11.39 -1.18 -28.04
C LYS A 93 -10.10 -2.01 -28.20
N LYS A 94 -8.95 -1.52 -27.72
CA LYS A 94 -7.65 -2.19 -27.83
C LYS A 94 -7.38 -3.18 -26.72
N PHE A 95 -8.19 -3.18 -25.68
CA PHE A 95 -8.00 -4.01 -24.51
C PHE A 95 -9.35 -4.48 -23.99
N GLU A 96 -9.50 -5.81 -23.84
CA GLU A 96 -10.59 -6.44 -23.11
C GLU A 96 -10.00 -7.26 -21.97
N ALA A 97 -10.53 -7.14 -20.77
CA ALA A 97 -10.17 -7.96 -19.62
C ALA A 97 -11.41 -8.48 -18.91
N ASN A 98 -11.38 -9.74 -18.51
CA ASN A 98 -12.35 -10.26 -17.57
C ASN A 98 -11.82 -10.05 -16.16
N ILE A 99 -12.53 -9.27 -15.36
CA ILE A 99 -12.19 -9.06 -13.95
C ILE A 99 -13.09 -9.96 -13.11
N LYS A 100 -12.47 -10.88 -12.39
CA LYS A 100 -13.11 -11.69 -11.37
C LYS A 100 -12.70 -11.23 -10.00
N LYS A 101 -13.65 -10.93 -9.15
CA LYS A 101 -13.42 -10.50 -7.77
C LYS A 101 -13.85 -11.59 -6.82
N PHE A 102 -12.90 -12.16 -6.12
CA PHE A 102 -13.14 -13.19 -5.13
C PHE A 102 -13.10 -12.60 -3.74
N PHE A 103 -13.97 -13.12 -2.90
CA PHE A 103 -13.88 -12.93 -1.47
C PHE A 103 -13.09 -14.10 -0.87
N LEU A 104 -11.96 -13.81 -0.25
CA LEU A 104 -11.09 -14.80 0.39
C LEU A 104 -11.15 -14.62 1.91
N PRO A 105 -11.76 -15.54 2.66
CA PRO A 105 -11.68 -15.52 4.11
C PRO A 105 -10.28 -15.92 4.57
N PHE A 106 -9.67 -15.12 5.47
CA PHE A 106 -8.41 -15.42 6.10
C PHE A 106 -8.63 -15.86 7.56
N PRO A 107 -7.89 -16.86 8.05
CA PRO A 107 -7.84 -17.15 9.46
C PRO A 107 -7.18 -15.98 10.18
N ARG A 108 -7.69 -15.58 11.33
CA ARG A 108 -7.05 -14.56 12.15
C ARG A 108 -5.83 -15.10 12.85
N LEU A 109 -4.80 -14.25 12.96
CA LEU A 109 -3.65 -14.44 13.83
C LEU A 109 -3.81 -13.54 15.07
N ASP A 110 -3.38 -14.04 16.20
CA ASP A 110 -3.33 -13.28 17.45
C ASP A 110 -1.96 -12.59 17.58
N LEU A 111 -1.86 -11.45 16.91
CA LEU A 111 -0.64 -10.64 16.86
C LEU A 111 -0.77 -9.43 17.79
N ASN A 112 0.32 -9.05 18.41
CA ASN A 112 0.45 -7.75 19.08
C ASN A 112 0.48 -6.66 18.00
N LEU A 113 -0.71 -6.15 17.66
CA LEU A 113 -0.88 -5.18 16.57
C LEU A 113 -0.60 -3.77 17.05
N GLY A 114 0.21 -3.04 16.28
CA GLY A 114 0.41 -1.62 16.47
C GLY A 114 -0.85 -0.80 16.20
N TRP A 115 -0.91 0.40 16.74
CA TRP A 115 -2.01 1.33 16.50
C TRP A 115 -2.25 1.56 15.00
N ASN A 116 -3.50 1.55 14.57
CA ASN A 116 -3.88 1.58 13.16
C ASN A 116 -3.37 0.44 12.25
N ALA A 117 -2.61 -0.55 12.75
CA ALA A 117 -2.17 -1.68 11.93
C ALA A 117 -3.36 -2.42 11.33
N GLU A 118 -4.39 -2.71 12.12
CA GLU A 118 -5.60 -3.33 11.62
C GLU A 118 -6.28 -2.49 10.53
N LYS A 119 -6.38 -1.17 10.71
CA LYS A 119 -7.01 -0.28 9.74
C LYS A 119 -6.22 -0.18 8.44
N ASN A 120 -4.91 -0.06 8.51
CA ASN A 120 -4.05 0.20 7.37
C ASN A 120 -3.64 -1.07 6.63
N SER A 121 -3.38 -2.16 7.35
CA SER A 121 -2.87 -3.40 6.78
C SER A 121 -3.97 -4.41 6.43
N LYS A 122 -5.15 -4.33 7.05
CA LYS A 122 -6.29 -5.23 6.80
C LYS A 122 -6.76 -5.26 5.33
N ARG A 123 -6.53 -4.20 4.57
CA ARG A 123 -6.92 -4.09 3.17
C ARG A 123 -5.81 -4.48 2.20
N ALA A 124 -4.59 -4.62 2.69
CA ALA A 124 -3.46 -5.00 1.87
C ALA A 124 -3.41 -6.53 1.73
N HIS A 125 -3.17 -6.99 0.50
CA HIS A 125 -2.96 -8.38 0.19
C HIS A 125 -1.81 -8.47 -0.79
N TYR A 126 -0.92 -9.41 -0.56
CA TYR A 126 0.26 -9.67 -1.36
C TYR A 126 0.12 -11.04 -2.00
N LEU A 127 0.37 -11.11 -3.28
CA LEU A 127 0.22 -12.33 -4.08
C LEU A 127 1.55 -12.71 -4.69
N GLU A 128 1.83 -14.01 -4.68
CA GLU A 128 3.01 -14.57 -5.33
C GLU A 128 2.66 -15.90 -6.01
N ILE A 129 3.26 -16.14 -7.16
CA ILE A 129 3.12 -17.42 -7.85
C ILE A 129 4.23 -18.35 -7.36
N VAL A 130 3.82 -19.41 -6.68
CA VAL A 130 4.70 -20.43 -6.12
C VAL A 130 4.41 -21.75 -6.82
N ASP A 131 5.21 -22.08 -7.82
CA ASP A 131 5.01 -23.21 -8.74
C ASP A 131 3.64 -23.11 -9.46
N ASP A 132 2.73 -24.05 -9.21
CA ASP A 132 1.35 -24.08 -9.74
C ASP A 132 0.31 -23.48 -8.79
N LYS A 133 0.75 -22.84 -7.72
CA LYS A 133 -0.10 -22.24 -6.69
C LYS A 133 -0.04 -20.73 -6.72
N ILE A 134 -1.12 -20.10 -6.28
CA ILE A 134 -1.15 -18.70 -5.93
C ILE A 134 -1.17 -18.61 -4.41
N PHE A 135 -0.08 -18.07 -3.87
CA PHE A 135 0.03 -17.71 -2.46
C PHE A 135 -0.53 -16.32 -2.25
N VAL A 136 -1.22 -16.14 -1.14
CA VAL A 136 -1.72 -14.84 -0.71
C VAL A 136 -1.39 -14.66 0.76
N ALA A 137 -0.71 -13.57 1.07
CA ALA A 137 -0.53 -13.09 2.42
C ALA A 137 -1.42 -11.86 2.63
N SER A 138 -2.21 -11.85 3.69
CA SER A 138 -2.87 -10.61 4.11
C SER A 138 -1.85 -9.67 4.75
N GLY A 139 -2.13 -8.38 4.73
CA GLY A 139 -1.28 -7.41 5.42
C GLY A 139 -1.18 -7.64 6.94
N LEU A 140 -2.03 -8.48 7.51
CA LEU A 140 -2.01 -8.87 8.93
C LEU A 140 -1.30 -10.20 9.19
N GLY A 141 -0.67 -10.80 8.17
CA GLY A 141 0.21 -11.96 8.34
C GLY A 141 -0.46 -13.30 8.10
N GLU A 142 -1.77 -13.35 7.89
CA GLU A 142 -2.44 -14.61 7.56
C GLU A 142 -2.05 -15.06 6.14
N THR A 143 -1.82 -16.35 5.96
CA THR A 143 -1.38 -16.93 4.71
C THR A 143 -2.30 -18.05 4.23
N ILE A 144 -2.60 -18.01 2.93
CA ILE A 144 -3.40 -19.02 2.23
C ILE A 144 -2.78 -19.31 0.88
N TYR A 145 -3.21 -20.39 0.26
CA TYR A 145 -2.95 -20.65 -1.15
C TYR A 145 -4.14 -21.31 -1.84
N PHE A 146 -4.16 -21.27 -3.15
CA PHE A 146 -5.06 -22.02 -4.02
C PHE A 146 -4.37 -22.38 -5.32
N ASP A 147 -4.92 -23.39 -6.02
CA ASP A 147 -4.38 -23.82 -7.30
C ASP A 147 -4.62 -22.76 -8.38
N LYS A 148 -3.59 -22.43 -9.14
CA LYS A 148 -3.66 -21.45 -10.23
C LYS A 148 -4.73 -21.79 -11.27
N THR A 149 -4.97 -23.08 -11.52
CA THR A 149 -6.02 -23.56 -12.42
C THR A 149 -7.43 -23.23 -11.97
N ASN A 150 -7.63 -23.00 -10.66
CA ASN A 150 -8.95 -22.69 -10.09
C ASN A 150 -9.39 -21.23 -10.30
N ILE A 151 -8.53 -20.38 -10.84
CA ILE A 151 -8.85 -18.94 -11.07
C ILE A 151 -10.06 -18.74 -12.00
N ASN A 152 -10.31 -19.70 -12.90
CA ASN A 152 -11.45 -19.64 -13.83
C ASN A 152 -12.75 -20.18 -13.23
N ASN A 153 -12.70 -20.80 -12.08
CA ASN A 153 -13.86 -21.35 -11.40
C ASN A 153 -14.67 -20.27 -10.69
N GLN A 154 -15.93 -20.55 -10.40
CA GLN A 154 -16.77 -19.67 -9.57
C GLN A 154 -16.40 -19.74 -8.08
N GLU A 155 -15.72 -20.81 -7.67
CA GLU A 155 -15.23 -21.00 -6.31
C GLU A 155 -13.73 -21.28 -6.31
N LEU A 156 -12.98 -20.55 -5.47
CA LEU A 156 -11.58 -20.85 -5.19
C LEU A 156 -11.50 -21.77 -3.96
N LYS A 157 -10.99 -22.96 -4.15
CA LYS A 157 -10.69 -23.89 -3.04
C LYS A 157 -9.38 -23.47 -2.39
N GLN A 158 -9.46 -22.49 -1.48
CA GLN A 158 -8.29 -22.03 -0.74
C GLN A 158 -7.95 -22.97 0.40
N LYS A 159 -6.68 -23.06 0.70
CA LYS A 159 -6.12 -23.78 1.83
C LYS A 159 -5.34 -22.83 2.74
N LYS A 160 -5.51 -22.98 4.04
CA LYS A 160 -4.72 -22.25 5.03
C LYS A 160 -3.30 -22.78 5.05
N ILE A 161 -2.35 -21.86 5.21
CA ILE A 161 -0.99 -22.18 5.59
C ILE A 161 -0.79 -21.64 7.02
N PHE A 162 -0.37 -22.49 7.93
CA PHE A 162 0.02 -22.03 9.26
C PHE A 162 1.36 -21.33 9.20
N ASN A 163 1.59 -20.40 10.10
CA ASN A 163 2.89 -19.77 10.24
C ASN A 163 3.15 -19.38 11.69
N ASN A 164 4.42 -19.11 12.01
CA ASN A 164 4.88 -18.85 13.36
C ASN A 164 5.00 -17.35 13.69
N LEU A 165 4.37 -16.45 12.93
CA LEU A 165 4.46 -15.01 13.17
C LEU A 165 3.94 -14.63 14.56
N GLU A 166 2.86 -15.26 15.04
CA GLU A 166 2.38 -15.07 16.41
C GLU A 166 3.48 -15.30 17.45
N ASN A 167 4.18 -16.43 17.35
CA ASN A 167 5.26 -16.78 18.27
C ASN A 167 6.42 -15.78 18.22
N ILE A 168 6.79 -15.31 17.01
CA ILE A 168 7.88 -14.33 16.83
C ILE A 168 7.52 -13.01 17.51
N PHE A 169 6.31 -12.50 17.28
CA PHE A 169 5.94 -11.17 17.76
C PHE A 169 5.55 -11.16 19.23
N GLN A 170 4.99 -12.24 19.75
CA GLN A 170 4.69 -12.36 21.18
C GLN A 170 5.96 -12.58 22.03
N LYS A 171 6.85 -13.49 21.59
CA LYS A 171 8.05 -13.84 22.35
C LYS A 171 9.04 -12.68 22.46
N ASP A 172 9.25 -11.94 21.39
CA ASP A 172 10.27 -10.89 21.30
C ASP A 172 9.75 -9.51 21.75
N ASN A 173 8.53 -9.45 22.31
CA ASN A 173 7.86 -8.20 22.71
C ASN A 173 7.84 -7.14 21.60
N LYS A 174 7.75 -7.60 20.37
CA LYS A 174 7.67 -6.75 19.19
C LYS A 174 6.23 -6.41 18.84
N ILE A 175 6.02 -5.26 18.21
CA ILE A 175 4.73 -4.83 17.72
C ILE A 175 4.70 -4.99 16.20
N PHE A 176 3.68 -5.67 15.70
CA PHE A 176 3.48 -5.91 14.28
C PHE A 176 2.65 -4.80 13.65
N PHE A 177 3.16 -4.19 12.58
CA PHE A 177 2.48 -3.12 11.83
C PHE A 177 2.04 -3.54 10.44
N GLY A 178 2.41 -4.73 10.01
CA GLY A 178 1.92 -5.34 8.78
C GLY A 178 3.00 -5.74 7.80
N ILE A 179 2.61 -6.67 6.93
CA ILE A 179 3.41 -7.09 5.78
C ILE A 179 3.46 -5.95 4.76
N ARG A 180 4.60 -5.81 4.10
CA ARG A 180 4.84 -4.84 3.01
C ARG A 180 5.15 -5.52 1.68
N ASP A 181 5.54 -6.80 1.73
CA ASP A 181 5.71 -7.64 0.54
C ASP A 181 5.71 -9.13 0.85
N LEU A 182 5.36 -9.90 -0.15
CA LEU A 182 5.46 -11.35 -0.22
C LEU A 182 6.25 -11.69 -1.49
N PHE A 183 7.36 -12.41 -1.36
CA PHE A 183 8.23 -12.77 -2.47
C PHE A 183 8.64 -14.23 -2.38
N TYR A 184 8.73 -14.92 -3.54
CA TYR A 184 9.15 -16.31 -3.62
C TYR A 184 10.35 -16.46 -4.55
N GLU A 185 11.38 -17.12 -4.06
CA GLU A 185 12.52 -17.52 -4.89
C GLU A 185 13.24 -18.73 -4.30
N ASN A 186 13.67 -19.65 -5.19
CA ASN A 186 14.54 -20.78 -4.83
C ASN A 186 14.03 -21.60 -3.63
N ASN A 187 12.76 -21.93 -3.62
CA ASN A 187 12.11 -22.68 -2.55
C ASN A 187 12.05 -21.98 -1.18
N TYR A 188 12.17 -20.66 -1.19
CA TYR A 188 11.98 -19.82 0.00
C TYR A 188 10.90 -18.76 -0.23
N ILE A 189 10.12 -18.53 0.81
CA ILE A 189 9.14 -17.47 0.91
C ILE A 189 9.73 -16.39 1.80
N TYR A 190 9.68 -15.14 1.33
CA TYR A 190 10.14 -13.97 2.04
C TYR A 190 8.96 -13.07 2.34
N LEU A 191 8.94 -12.51 3.53
CA LEU A 191 8.01 -11.44 3.93
C LEU A 191 8.82 -10.24 4.38
N SER A 192 8.55 -9.08 3.82
CA SER A 192 9.00 -7.84 4.45
C SER A 192 7.94 -7.38 5.43
N ILE A 193 8.34 -7.06 6.64
CA ILE A 193 7.44 -6.74 7.74
C ILE A 193 7.84 -5.40 8.35
N LEU A 194 6.88 -4.50 8.47
CA LEU A 194 7.01 -3.33 9.31
C LEU A 194 6.69 -3.73 10.75
N GLU A 195 7.63 -3.50 11.62
CA GLU A 195 7.56 -3.82 13.03
C GLU A 195 8.12 -2.68 13.89
N SER A 196 7.88 -2.70 15.17
CA SER A 196 8.62 -1.86 16.12
C SER A 196 9.10 -2.68 17.31
N ASP A 197 10.22 -2.26 17.83
CA ASP A 197 10.79 -2.70 19.11
C ASP A 197 11.07 -1.46 20.00
N GLU A 198 11.86 -1.61 21.05
CA GLU A 198 12.27 -0.53 21.96
C GLU A 198 13.02 0.63 21.27
N LYS A 199 13.63 0.38 20.09
CA LYS A 199 14.38 1.37 19.30
C LYS A 199 13.50 2.17 18.34
N GLY A 200 12.23 1.75 18.13
CA GLY A 200 11.30 2.39 17.22
C GLY A 200 10.84 1.50 16.07
N PHE A 201 10.38 2.13 15.01
CA PHE A 201 9.80 1.45 13.83
C PHE A 201 10.90 1.09 12.83
N THR A 202 10.85 -0.15 12.35
CA THR A 202 11.83 -0.66 11.38
C THR A 202 11.16 -1.61 10.39
N ILE A 203 11.80 -1.80 9.25
CA ILE A 203 11.36 -2.77 8.25
C ILE A 203 12.41 -3.84 8.08
N ASN A 204 12.01 -5.09 8.19
CA ASN A 204 12.90 -6.24 8.15
C ASN A 204 12.36 -7.32 7.21
N ILE A 205 13.23 -8.23 6.77
CA ILE A 205 12.84 -9.36 5.94
C ILE A 205 12.91 -10.64 6.79
N TYR A 206 11.82 -11.39 6.76
CA TYR A 206 11.72 -12.74 7.32
C TYR A 206 11.68 -13.76 6.18
N ARG A 207 12.25 -14.94 6.38
CA ARG A 207 12.31 -15.99 5.39
C ARG A 207 11.90 -17.33 5.98
N ALA A 208 11.09 -18.09 5.23
CA ALA A 208 10.75 -19.47 5.53
C ALA A 208 11.07 -20.36 4.33
N LYS A 209 11.48 -21.62 4.56
CA LYS A 209 11.48 -22.62 3.51
C LYS A 209 10.02 -22.89 3.11
N LYS A 210 9.78 -23.03 1.82
CA LYS A 210 8.42 -23.30 1.31
C LYS A 210 7.88 -24.60 1.93
N ASP A 211 6.76 -24.47 2.60
CA ASP A 211 5.91 -25.57 3.03
C ASP A 211 4.44 -25.14 2.88
N LEU A 212 3.64 -25.99 2.25
CA LEU A 212 2.22 -25.71 2.01
C LEU A 212 1.34 -25.90 3.25
N LYS A 213 1.91 -26.43 4.34
CA LYS A 213 1.18 -26.65 5.59
C LYS A 213 1.60 -25.66 6.66
N ASN A 214 2.91 -25.44 6.81
CA ASN A 214 3.48 -24.63 7.87
C ASN A 214 4.72 -23.87 7.43
N LEU A 215 4.73 -22.55 7.63
CA LEU A 215 5.85 -21.67 7.31
C LEU A 215 6.56 -21.23 8.59
N GLU A 216 7.75 -21.75 8.80
CA GLU A 216 8.62 -21.37 9.91
C GLU A 216 9.51 -20.19 9.51
N PHE A 217 8.99 -18.99 9.69
CA PHE A 217 9.73 -17.75 9.40
C PHE A 217 10.85 -17.54 10.41
N LYS A 218 12.00 -17.09 9.90
CA LYS A 218 13.15 -16.61 10.67
C LYS A 218 13.58 -15.28 10.12
N LEU A 219 14.10 -14.42 11.00
CA LEU A 219 14.69 -13.14 10.57
C LEU A 219 15.81 -13.44 9.56
N PHE A 220 15.68 -12.91 8.38
CA PHE A 220 16.65 -13.07 7.29
C PHE A 220 17.55 -11.84 7.18
N PHE A 221 16.95 -10.64 7.15
CA PHE A 221 17.68 -9.40 7.04
C PHE A 221 17.10 -8.36 7.99
N LYS A 222 17.97 -7.72 8.76
CA LYS A 222 17.63 -6.62 9.65
C LYS A 222 18.18 -5.32 9.06
N SER A 223 17.29 -4.37 8.75
CA SER A 223 17.71 -3.09 8.15
C SER A 223 18.55 -2.23 9.08
N ASN A 224 18.37 -2.37 10.41
CA ASN A 224 18.95 -1.52 11.44
C ASN A 224 18.67 -0.01 11.25
N GLU A 225 17.66 0.31 10.45
CA GLU A 225 17.15 1.68 10.30
C GLU A 225 15.84 1.81 11.08
N TYR A 226 15.80 2.82 11.94
CA TYR A 226 14.66 3.04 12.83
C TYR A 226 14.08 4.43 12.64
N SER A 227 12.74 4.52 12.63
CA SER A 227 12.00 5.77 12.75
C SER A 227 11.53 5.93 14.18
N GLU A 228 11.78 7.11 14.76
CA GLU A 228 11.35 7.43 16.12
C GLU A 228 9.85 7.76 16.17
N THR A 229 9.34 8.37 15.12
CA THR A 229 8.00 8.97 15.12
C THR A 229 6.89 7.99 14.80
N GLY A 230 7.18 6.90 14.10
CA GLY A 230 6.18 5.92 13.65
C GLY A 230 5.01 6.48 12.84
N TYR A 231 5.04 7.77 12.59
CA TYR A 231 3.90 8.52 12.10
C TYR A 231 3.60 8.23 10.64
N ASN A 232 4.63 7.89 9.88
CA ASN A 232 4.51 7.69 8.45
C ASN A 232 4.89 6.26 8.05
N LEU A 233 3.92 5.55 7.54
CA LEU A 233 4.08 4.21 6.96
C LEU A 233 4.87 4.23 5.62
N GLN A 234 5.79 5.20 5.47
CA GLN A 234 6.60 5.39 4.26
C GLN A 234 7.86 4.53 4.35
N THR A 235 7.66 3.25 4.31
CA THR A 235 8.68 2.26 4.63
C THR A 235 9.26 1.54 3.41
N GLY A 236 8.66 1.74 2.20
CA GLY A 236 8.99 0.91 1.05
C GLY A 236 8.60 -0.55 1.31
N GLY A 237 9.56 -1.45 1.25
CA GLY A 237 9.41 -2.82 1.68
C GLY A 237 9.31 -3.83 0.55
N ARG A 238 9.52 -3.44 -0.69
CA ARG A 238 9.45 -4.38 -1.83
C ARG A 238 10.71 -5.20 -1.96
N ILE A 239 10.52 -6.47 -2.27
CA ILE A 239 11.58 -7.45 -2.53
C ILE A 239 11.47 -7.87 -3.99
N GLU A 240 12.58 -7.93 -4.70
CA GLU A 240 12.61 -8.37 -6.10
C GLU A 240 13.85 -9.23 -6.33
N LYS A 241 13.73 -10.18 -7.24
CA LYS A 241 14.87 -10.95 -7.73
C LYS A 241 15.87 -10.03 -8.43
N PHE A 242 17.15 -10.25 -8.19
CA PHE A 242 18.19 -9.45 -8.83
C PHE A 242 19.20 -10.34 -9.58
N GLU A 243 20.45 -10.33 -9.19
CA GLU A 243 21.50 -11.20 -9.74
C GLU A 243 21.37 -12.62 -9.19
N LYS A 244 22.25 -13.53 -9.66
CA LYS A 244 22.16 -14.96 -9.37
C LYS A 244 21.90 -15.30 -7.91
N ASN A 245 22.54 -14.58 -6.99
CA ASN A 245 22.45 -14.84 -5.55
C ASN A 245 21.99 -13.64 -4.73
N LYS A 246 21.46 -12.60 -5.38
CA LYS A 246 21.06 -11.37 -4.72
C LYS A 246 19.56 -11.11 -4.91
N ILE A 247 18.99 -10.40 -3.96
CA ILE A 247 17.67 -9.78 -4.05
C ILE A 247 17.81 -8.26 -3.93
N LEU A 248 16.89 -7.51 -4.54
CA LEU A 248 16.69 -6.08 -4.26
C LEU A 248 15.75 -5.93 -3.10
N PHE A 249 15.98 -4.90 -2.32
CA PHE A 249 15.08 -4.49 -1.25
C PHE A 249 14.94 -2.97 -1.22
N SER A 250 13.70 -2.48 -1.24
CA SER A 250 13.41 -1.07 -1.14
C SER A 250 13.14 -0.67 0.31
N ILE A 251 13.77 0.38 0.78
CA ILE A 251 13.56 0.97 2.12
C ILE A 251 13.14 2.42 1.92
N GLY A 252 11.99 2.79 2.47
CA GLY A 252 11.51 4.16 2.44
C GLY A 252 12.31 5.10 3.34
N PHE A 253 11.97 6.36 3.34
CA PHE A 253 12.77 7.37 4.06
C PHE A 253 12.59 7.33 5.59
N LEU A 254 11.59 6.63 6.13
CA LEU A 254 11.38 6.38 7.56
C LEU A 254 11.38 7.67 8.41
N ASP A 255 10.87 8.76 7.88
CA ASP A 255 10.93 10.12 8.46
C ASP A 255 12.34 10.67 8.72
N LYS A 256 13.36 10.02 8.16
CA LYS A 256 14.79 10.38 8.34
C LYS A 256 15.30 11.24 7.18
N TYR A 257 14.69 12.38 6.95
CA TYR A 257 14.98 13.26 5.81
C TYR A 257 16.48 13.51 5.56
N LYS A 258 17.25 13.78 6.60
CA LYS A 258 18.70 14.05 6.50
C LYS A 258 19.50 12.81 6.07
N SER A 259 19.00 11.64 6.43
CA SER A 259 19.69 10.36 6.16
C SER A 259 19.50 9.86 4.74
N VAL A 260 18.45 10.32 4.05
CA VAL A 260 18.12 9.84 2.69
C VAL A 260 19.25 10.09 1.70
N GLN A 261 19.94 11.20 1.80
CA GLN A 261 21.06 11.53 0.93
C GLN A 261 22.42 10.97 1.43
N SER A 262 22.45 10.42 2.64
CA SER A 262 23.66 9.81 3.19
C SER A 262 23.86 8.39 2.68
N LYS A 263 25.06 8.04 2.23
CA LYS A 263 25.43 6.68 1.85
C LYS A 263 25.61 5.73 3.04
N ASN A 264 25.68 6.28 4.26
CA ASN A 264 25.86 5.53 5.51
C ASN A 264 24.55 5.11 6.17
N SER A 265 23.39 5.41 5.56
CA SER A 265 22.06 5.04 6.06
C SER A 265 21.32 4.29 4.97
N LEU A 266 20.45 3.36 5.36
CA LEU A 266 19.57 2.64 4.43
C LEU A 266 18.22 3.32 4.24
N ALA A 267 17.92 4.41 4.97
CA ALA A 267 16.69 5.17 4.79
C ALA A 267 16.64 5.82 3.39
N GLY A 268 15.56 5.62 2.65
CA GLY A 268 15.37 6.12 1.29
C GLY A 268 16.31 5.48 0.26
N LYS A 269 16.49 4.17 0.33
CA LYS A 269 17.40 3.40 -0.53
C LYS A 269 16.72 2.23 -1.22
N ILE A 270 17.25 1.89 -2.39
CA ILE A 270 17.15 0.54 -2.92
C ILE A 270 18.52 -0.11 -2.75
N ILE A 271 18.55 -1.28 -2.15
CA ILE A 271 19.78 -2.04 -1.88
C ILE A 271 19.71 -3.40 -2.53
N SER A 272 20.85 -4.00 -2.81
CA SER A 272 20.99 -5.42 -3.09
C SER A 272 21.48 -6.13 -1.83
N ILE A 273 20.98 -7.34 -1.60
CA ILE A 273 21.34 -8.19 -0.46
C ILE A 273 21.79 -9.55 -1.02
N ASP A 274 23.00 -9.97 -0.70
CA ASP A 274 23.49 -11.31 -0.99
C ASP A 274 22.78 -12.31 -0.06
N LYS A 275 22.26 -13.41 -0.63
CA LYS A 275 21.42 -14.36 0.11
C LYS A 275 22.20 -15.31 1.02
N ASP A 276 23.50 -15.45 0.82
CA ASP A 276 24.34 -16.37 1.60
C ASP A 276 25.01 -15.66 2.78
N ASN A 277 25.62 -14.49 2.54
CA ASN A 277 26.39 -13.79 3.55
C ASN A 277 25.71 -12.52 4.08
N LEU A 278 24.53 -12.16 3.53
CA LEU A 278 23.74 -10.99 3.88
C LEU A 278 24.46 -9.64 3.67
N LYS A 279 25.53 -9.64 2.88
CA LYS A 279 26.21 -8.39 2.50
C LYS A 279 25.25 -7.54 1.69
N GLN A 280 25.13 -6.30 2.09
CA GLN A 280 24.29 -5.29 1.41
C GLN A 280 25.14 -4.32 0.61
N GLU A 281 24.62 -3.87 -0.53
CA GLU A 281 25.24 -2.88 -1.39
C GLU A 281 24.19 -1.87 -1.85
N LEU A 282 24.55 -0.57 -1.89
CA LEU A 282 23.65 0.46 -2.36
C LEU A 282 23.48 0.37 -3.87
N VAL A 283 22.24 0.36 -4.31
CA VAL A 283 21.85 0.39 -5.74
C VAL A 283 21.41 1.80 -6.14
N SER A 284 20.58 2.44 -5.33
CA SER A 284 20.17 3.82 -5.53
C SER A 284 19.80 4.50 -4.21
N ILE A 285 19.82 5.83 -4.23
CA ILE A 285 19.49 6.69 -3.08
C ILE A 285 18.49 7.77 -3.48
N GLY A 286 18.00 8.51 -2.53
CA GLY A 286 17.10 9.64 -2.81
C GLY A 286 15.65 9.20 -3.03
N HIS A 287 15.22 8.12 -2.39
CA HIS A 287 13.85 7.62 -2.47
C HIS A 287 13.00 8.06 -1.28
N ARG A 288 11.72 8.33 -1.53
CA ARG A 288 10.76 8.65 -0.48
C ARG A 288 10.02 7.40 0.02
N ASN A 289 9.25 6.75 -0.83
CA ASN A 289 8.45 5.59 -0.47
C ASN A 289 8.27 4.65 -1.66
N PRO A 290 9.32 3.92 -2.05
CA PRO A 290 9.27 3.03 -3.20
C PRO A 290 8.46 1.76 -2.88
N GLN A 291 7.25 1.67 -3.44
CA GLN A 291 6.30 0.57 -3.22
C GLN A 291 6.07 -0.33 -4.44
N GLY A 292 6.68 -0.04 -5.56
CA GLY A 292 6.81 -0.92 -6.70
C GLY A 292 8.28 -1.15 -7.02
N LEU A 293 8.66 -2.38 -7.32
CA LEU A 293 10.04 -2.74 -7.66
C LEU A 293 10.04 -3.89 -8.65
N TYR A 294 10.79 -3.75 -9.73
CA TYR A 294 10.94 -4.77 -10.75
C TYR A 294 12.32 -4.69 -11.43
N PHE A 295 12.97 -5.82 -11.64
CA PHE A 295 14.25 -5.91 -12.35
C PHE A 295 14.08 -6.53 -13.72
N LEU A 296 14.17 -5.73 -14.77
CA LEU A 296 14.19 -6.18 -16.15
C LEU A 296 15.61 -6.61 -16.54
N LYS A 297 15.95 -7.87 -16.23
CA LYS A 297 17.30 -8.45 -16.40
C LYS A 297 17.87 -8.25 -17.80
N LYS A 298 17.06 -8.43 -18.86
CA LYS A 298 17.52 -8.30 -20.27
C LYS A 298 18.06 -6.90 -20.61
N LYS A 299 17.62 -5.87 -19.88
CA LYS A 299 18.05 -4.47 -20.08
C LYS A 299 18.92 -3.94 -18.96
N ASN A 300 19.21 -4.76 -17.97
CA ASN A 300 19.86 -4.33 -16.73
C ASN A 300 19.19 -3.09 -16.11
N LEU A 301 17.84 -3.09 -16.15
CA LEU A 301 17.02 -1.96 -15.77
C LEU A 301 16.20 -2.30 -14.52
N ILE A 302 16.36 -1.51 -13.48
CA ILE A 302 15.51 -1.53 -12.30
C ILE A 302 14.42 -0.46 -12.47
N ILE A 303 13.19 -0.87 -12.33
CA ILE A 303 12.01 0.00 -12.38
C ILE A 303 11.44 0.06 -10.98
N ASN A 304 11.24 1.26 -10.46
CA ASN A 304 10.49 1.45 -9.23
C ASN A 304 9.39 2.48 -9.40
N THR A 305 8.31 2.27 -8.65
CA THR A 305 7.27 3.28 -8.46
C THR A 305 7.27 3.72 -7.02
N GLU A 306 7.14 5.01 -6.78
CA GLU A 306 7.15 5.53 -5.44
C GLU A 306 6.13 6.65 -5.21
N HIS A 307 5.66 6.72 -3.97
CA HIS A 307 4.80 7.80 -3.55
C HIS A 307 5.62 9.04 -3.22
N GLY A 308 5.31 10.10 -3.94
CA GLY A 308 5.74 11.44 -3.60
C GLY A 308 4.88 12.10 -2.51
N PRO A 309 5.09 13.38 -2.24
CA PRO A 309 4.11 14.25 -1.59
C PRO A 309 2.87 14.41 -2.49
N GLN A 310 1.96 15.33 -2.17
CA GLN A 310 0.73 15.52 -2.94
C GLN A 310 1.02 15.72 -4.44
N GLY A 311 0.59 14.76 -5.28
CA GLY A 311 0.72 14.80 -6.73
C GLY A 311 2.13 14.55 -7.28
N GLY A 312 3.04 14.04 -6.47
CA GLY A 312 4.42 13.78 -6.86
C GLY A 312 4.80 12.30 -6.90
N ASP A 313 3.85 11.42 -7.19
CA ASP A 313 4.13 9.99 -7.39
C ASP A 313 4.95 9.80 -8.66
N GLU A 314 5.94 8.89 -8.62
CA GLU A 314 6.96 8.76 -9.67
C GLU A 314 7.05 7.33 -10.21
N ILE A 315 7.41 7.22 -11.49
CA ILE A 315 7.93 6.00 -12.11
C ILE A 315 9.39 6.25 -12.48
N ASN A 316 10.29 5.50 -11.89
CA ASN A 316 11.72 5.69 -11.98
C ASN A 316 12.39 4.54 -12.74
N PHE A 317 13.31 4.87 -13.63
CA PHE A 317 14.15 3.93 -14.37
C PHE A 317 15.60 4.09 -13.94
N ASN A 318 16.18 3.03 -13.41
CA ASN A 318 17.58 2.94 -13.05
C ASN A 318 18.27 1.91 -13.96
N PHE A 319 19.00 2.35 -14.97
CA PHE A 319 19.91 1.50 -15.72
C PHE A 319 21.10 1.18 -14.81
N PHE A 320 21.06 -0.01 -14.22
CA PHE A 320 21.98 -0.41 -13.17
C PHE A 320 23.42 -0.54 -13.70
N SER A 321 24.34 0.02 -12.93
CA SER A 321 25.77 -0.10 -13.14
C SER A 321 26.47 -0.23 -11.79
N ASN A 322 27.40 -1.15 -11.66
CA ASN A 322 28.18 -1.33 -10.43
C ASN A 322 29.08 -0.14 -10.09
N SER A 323 29.35 0.73 -11.07
CA SER A 323 30.24 1.90 -10.90
C SER A 323 29.53 3.14 -10.40
N GLU A 324 28.19 3.17 -10.40
CA GLU A 324 27.46 4.40 -10.12
C GLU A 324 26.18 4.15 -9.31
N ILE A 325 26.07 4.82 -8.16
CA ILE A 325 24.86 4.85 -7.34
C ILE A 325 24.00 6.01 -7.82
N LYS A 326 22.86 5.70 -8.41
CA LYS A 326 21.90 6.71 -8.90
C LYS A 326 21.18 7.40 -7.75
N ASN A 327 20.92 8.70 -7.91
CA ASN A 327 20.21 9.52 -6.92
C ASN A 327 18.89 10.06 -7.52
N PHE A 328 17.77 9.78 -6.86
CA PHE A 328 16.42 10.18 -7.27
C PHE A 328 15.90 11.43 -6.54
N GLY A 329 16.75 12.13 -5.82
CA GLY A 329 16.57 13.52 -5.42
C GLY A 329 15.85 13.77 -4.10
N TRP A 330 15.03 12.84 -3.59
CA TRP A 330 14.34 13.04 -2.32
C TRP A 330 15.34 13.21 -1.15
N PRO A 331 15.14 14.11 -0.17
CA PRO A 331 14.07 15.11 -0.08
C PRO A 331 14.47 16.48 -0.68
N ILE A 332 15.59 16.60 -1.41
CA ILE A 332 16.10 17.87 -1.93
C ILE A 332 15.20 18.36 -3.07
N SER A 333 14.76 17.47 -3.95
CA SER A 333 13.80 17.80 -5.00
C SER A 333 12.61 16.86 -4.99
N SER A 334 11.45 17.34 -5.42
CA SER A 334 10.23 16.57 -5.60
C SER A 334 9.27 17.29 -6.53
N TYR A 335 8.50 16.52 -7.30
CA TYR A 335 7.43 17.06 -8.14
C TYR A 335 6.12 17.30 -7.37
N GLY A 336 5.99 16.74 -6.17
CA GLY A 336 4.81 16.90 -5.32
C GLY A 336 4.81 18.18 -4.48
N ILE A 337 3.65 18.49 -3.93
CA ILE A 337 3.46 19.61 -3.01
C ILE A 337 3.52 19.09 -1.57
N PRO A 338 4.31 19.70 -0.68
CA PRO A 338 4.36 19.32 0.73
C PRO A 338 3.00 19.28 1.39
N TYR A 339 2.76 18.31 2.29
CA TYR A 339 1.53 18.27 3.08
C TYR A 339 1.52 19.41 4.11
N PRO A 340 0.42 20.15 4.25
CA PRO A 340 0.34 21.29 5.18
C PRO A 340 0.56 20.93 6.65
N SER A 341 0.34 19.67 7.01
CA SER A 341 0.49 19.15 8.38
C SER A 341 1.90 18.65 8.69
N GLN A 342 2.74 18.50 7.68
CA GLN A 342 4.12 18.08 7.87
C GLN A 342 4.98 19.31 8.07
N ASP A 343 5.66 19.34 9.19
CA ASP A 343 6.59 20.29 9.73
C ASP A 343 7.00 21.44 8.77
N LYS A 344 6.27 22.57 8.86
CA LYS A 344 6.59 23.78 8.10
C LYS A 344 8.07 24.14 8.22
N ASN A 345 8.67 23.97 9.42
CA ASN A 345 10.06 24.24 9.68
C ASN A 345 11.02 23.38 8.86
N PHE A 346 10.64 22.13 8.54
CA PHE A 346 11.44 21.26 7.69
C PHE A 346 11.43 21.74 6.24
N TYR A 347 10.24 22.02 5.70
CA TYR A 347 10.05 22.45 4.31
C TYR A 347 10.57 23.87 4.06
N GLU A 348 10.50 24.76 5.06
CA GLU A 348 11.05 26.12 4.97
C GLU A 348 12.57 26.16 5.07
N LYS A 349 13.19 25.27 5.85
CA LYS A 349 14.63 25.19 6.05
C LYS A 349 15.37 24.29 5.06
N ASN A 350 14.73 23.29 4.49
CA ASN A 350 15.36 22.29 3.61
C ASN A 350 14.72 22.30 2.22
N ILE A 351 14.54 23.44 1.65
CA ILE A 351 14.40 23.72 0.24
C ILE A 351 13.69 22.58 -0.55
N PHE A 352 12.38 22.52 -0.45
CA PHE A 352 11.58 21.85 -1.43
C PHE A 352 11.54 22.69 -2.70
N LEU A 353 12.46 22.45 -3.59
CA LEU A 353 12.49 23.18 -4.84
C LEU A 353 11.62 22.46 -5.86
N LYS A 354 10.55 23.10 -6.29
CA LYS A 354 9.72 22.73 -7.45
C LYS A 354 10.52 22.83 -8.75
N LYS A 355 11.72 22.28 -8.79
CA LYS A 355 12.56 22.29 -9.98
C LYS A 355 12.79 20.85 -10.39
N SER A 356 13.00 20.62 -11.70
CA SER A 356 13.34 19.31 -12.21
C SER A 356 14.52 18.71 -11.46
N HIS A 357 14.51 17.42 -11.23
CA HIS A 357 15.58 16.72 -10.53
C HIS A 357 16.94 16.95 -11.20
N SER A 358 16.97 16.98 -12.53
CA SER A 358 18.18 17.20 -13.35
C SER A 358 18.87 18.54 -13.05
N GLN A 359 18.13 19.57 -12.63
CA GLN A 359 18.73 20.86 -12.26
C GLN A 359 19.63 20.77 -11.02
N TYR A 360 19.51 19.67 -10.26
CA TYR A 360 20.35 19.36 -9.09
C TYR A 360 21.31 18.20 -9.36
N GLY A 361 21.36 17.70 -10.60
CA GLY A 361 22.17 16.54 -10.96
C GLY A 361 21.55 15.19 -10.51
N PHE A 362 20.27 15.18 -10.18
CA PHE A 362 19.55 13.94 -9.85
C PHE A 362 18.90 13.32 -11.09
N LEU A 363 18.55 12.06 -10.98
CA LEU A 363 17.90 11.31 -12.06
C LEU A 363 16.43 11.71 -12.18
N GLU A 364 16.00 12.05 -13.40
CA GLU A 364 14.61 12.37 -13.69
C GLU A 364 13.73 11.11 -13.67
N PRO A 365 12.52 11.18 -13.11
CA PRO A 365 11.53 10.13 -13.29
C PRO A 365 11.05 10.09 -14.75
N ILE A 366 10.67 8.91 -15.20
CA ILE A 366 10.06 8.76 -16.55
C ILE A 366 8.66 9.36 -16.58
N LYS A 367 7.98 9.31 -15.42
CA LYS A 367 6.65 9.87 -15.22
C LYS A 367 6.47 10.34 -13.78
N TYR A 368 5.74 11.41 -13.59
CA TYR A 368 5.33 11.99 -12.31
C TYR A 368 3.91 12.56 -12.41
#